data_4f148a3b0c94eab0fbfd275cbc0495a2
#
_entry.id   4f148a3b0c94eab0fbfd275cbc0495a2
#
_cell.length_a   1.000
_cell.length_b   1.000
_cell.length_c   1.000
_cell.angle_alpha   90.00
_cell.angle_beta   90.00
_cell.angle_gamma   90.00
#
_symmetry.space_group_name_H-M   'P 1'
#
loop_
_entity.id
_entity.type
_entity.pdbx_description
1 polymer ?
#
loop_
_entity_poly.entity_id
_entity_poly.type
_entity_poly.pdbx_seq_one_letter_code
_entity_poly.pdbx_strand_id
1 'polypeptide(L)'
;IKQGDKIALIGRNNPRWCITYMGTITYGAVIVPILQDFTPADIIHIINHSESRLLFLGDNFWDVIEEDQIKQIEAVFSLTDFHAIYERDGKSLTKFQRDIVKNYRTKYPRGFSVNDIKYPEIPNDQVVLLNYTSGTTGYSKGVMLTVNNLTSNVMFAATTINTQTGQRYFQKGGR
;
A
#
# COMPACT_ATOMS: atom_id res chain seq x y z
N ILE A 1 10.47 8.59 0.17
CA ILE A 1 9.78 7.84 -0.88
C ILE A 1 9.59 8.71 -2.10
N LYS A 2 9.85 8.17 -3.27
CA LYS A 2 9.68 8.79 -4.59
C LYS A 2 8.92 7.84 -5.52
N GLN A 3 8.54 8.31 -6.70
CA GLN A 3 7.90 7.48 -7.73
C GLN A 3 8.76 6.25 -8.04
N GLY A 4 8.13 5.09 -8.19
CA GLY A 4 8.77 3.81 -8.43
C GLY A 4 9.33 3.10 -7.19
N ASP A 5 9.42 3.77 -6.03
CA ASP A 5 9.76 3.08 -4.77
C ASP A 5 8.66 2.07 -4.41
N LYS A 6 9.05 0.92 -3.85
CA LYS A 6 8.13 -0.15 -3.49
C LYS A 6 7.69 -0.02 -2.03
N ILE A 7 6.41 -0.27 -1.80
CA ILE A 7 5.77 -0.21 -0.48
C ILE A 7 5.04 -1.53 -0.26
N ALA A 8 5.50 -2.30 0.71
CA ALA A 8 4.86 -3.56 1.10
C ALA A 8 3.63 -3.30 1.98
N LEU A 9 2.61 -4.11 1.78
CA LEU A 9 1.33 -3.99 2.46
C LEU A 9 0.80 -5.37 2.84
N ILE A 10 0.69 -5.66 4.15
CA ILE A 10 0.17 -6.93 4.65
C ILE A 10 -0.88 -6.72 5.72
N GLY A 11 -2.01 -7.40 5.62
CA GLY A 11 -3.07 -7.35 6.63
C GLY A 11 -4.44 -7.65 6.04
N ARG A 12 -5.43 -7.71 6.92
CA ARG A 12 -6.84 -7.87 6.51
C ARG A 12 -7.35 -6.62 5.80
N ASN A 13 -8.22 -6.83 4.83
CA ASN A 13 -8.90 -5.73 4.15
C ASN A 13 -9.67 -4.87 5.15
N ASN A 14 -9.28 -3.62 5.25
CA ASN A 14 -9.90 -2.60 6.08
C ASN A 14 -9.74 -1.23 5.39
N PRO A 15 -10.40 -0.17 5.87
CA PRO A 15 -10.30 1.15 5.24
C PRO A 15 -8.87 1.67 5.09
N ARG A 16 -7.99 1.44 6.08
CA ARG A 16 -6.60 1.90 6.02
C ARG A 16 -5.75 1.09 5.05
N TRP A 17 -6.03 -0.20 4.90
CA TRP A 17 -5.45 -1.02 3.85
C TRP A 17 -5.77 -0.43 2.46
N CYS A 18 -7.04 -0.09 2.22
CA CYS A 18 -7.46 0.54 0.97
C CYS A 18 -6.82 1.92 0.76
N ILE A 19 -6.74 2.74 1.82
CA ILE A 19 -6.08 4.06 1.77
C ILE A 19 -4.61 3.91 1.43
N THR A 20 -3.89 2.97 2.05
CA THR A 20 -2.47 2.71 1.75
C THR A 20 -2.30 2.23 0.32
N TYR A 21 -3.12 1.29 -0.13
CA TYR A 21 -3.08 0.76 -1.49
C TYR A 21 -3.29 1.86 -2.53
N MET A 22 -4.39 2.60 -2.43
CA MET A 22 -4.72 3.67 -3.37
C MET A 22 -3.75 4.84 -3.27
N GLY A 23 -3.36 5.24 -2.05
CA GLY A 23 -2.40 6.31 -1.83
C GLY A 23 -1.03 6.00 -2.44
N THR A 24 -0.57 4.75 -2.36
CA THR A 24 0.68 4.31 -2.99
C THR A 24 0.62 4.44 -4.51
N ILE A 25 -0.43 3.90 -5.13
CA ILE A 25 -0.59 3.92 -6.60
C ILE A 25 -0.73 5.36 -7.11
N THR A 26 -1.57 6.16 -6.47
CA THR A 26 -1.82 7.55 -6.90
C THR A 26 -0.63 8.47 -6.68
N TYR A 27 0.28 8.12 -5.78
CA TYR A 27 1.57 8.80 -5.61
C TYR A 27 2.57 8.42 -6.72
N GLY A 28 2.34 7.32 -7.43
CA GLY A 28 3.26 6.78 -8.44
C GLY A 28 4.32 5.84 -7.86
N ALA A 29 4.16 5.40 -6.61
CA ALA A 29 4.94 4.32 -6.03
C ALA A 29 4.35 2.96 -6.40
N VAL A 30 5.09 1.89 -6.16
CA VAL A 30 4.68 0.52 -6.48
C VAL A 30 4.15 -0.15 -5.22
N ILE A 31 2.88 -0.52 -5.21
CA ILE A 31 2.32 -1.30 -4.12
C ILE A 31 2.68 -2.77 -4.24
N VAL A 32 3.05 -3.39 -3.13
CA VAL A 32 3.38 -4.83 -3.00
C VAL A 32 2.44 -5.44 -1.97
N PRO A 33 1.21 -5.81 -2.35
CA PRO A 33 0.29 -6.47 -1.43
C PRO A 33 0.75 -7.89 -1.16
N ILE A 34 0.86 -8.25 0.12
CA ILE A 34 1.27 -9.56 0.59
C ILE A 34 0.05 -10.22 1.24
N LEU A 35 -0.26 -11.44 0.79
CA LEU A 35 -1.36 -12.20 1.38
C LEU A 35 -1.03 -12.57 2.82
N GLN A 36 -2.00 -12.44 3.71
CA GLN A 36 -1.84 -12.73 5.13
C GLN A 36 -1.61 -14.22 5.43
N ASP A 37 -1.96 -15.09 4.49
CA ASP A 37 -1.84 -16.54 4.61
C ASP A 37 -0.47 -17.06 4.17
N PHE A 38 0.43 -16.18 3.71
CA PHE A 38 1.81 -16.55 3.43
C PHE A 38 2.57 -16.85 4.74
N THR A 39 3.53 -17.79 4.66
CA THR A 39 4.40 -18.08 5.80
C THR A 39 5.28 -16.87 6.14
N PRO A 40 5.78 -16.73 7.39
CA PRO A 40 6.74 -15.67 7.72
C PRO A 40 7.95 -15.64 6.79
N ALA A 41 8.47 -16.79 6.39
CA ALA A 41 9.58 -16.89 5.46
C ALA A 41 9.23 -16.33 4.06
N ASP A 42 8.01 -16.61 3.56
CA ASP A 42 7.54 -16.05 2.28
C ASP A 42 7.34 -14.54 2.38
N ILE A 43 6.78 -14.05 3.49
CA ILE A 43 6.60 -12.61 3.73
C ILE A 43 7.94 -11.88 3.68
N ILE A 44 8.93 -12.38 4.42
CA ILE A 44 10.29 -11.82 4.45
C ILE A 44 10.93 -11.89 3.07
N HIS A 45 10.78 -13.03 2.38
CA HIS A 45 11.27 -13.18 1.01
C HIS A 45 10.66 -12.13 0.06
N ILE A 46 9.34 -11.94 0.11
CA ILE A 46 8.64 -10.98 -0.76
C ILE A 46 9.09 -9.54 -0.46
N ILE A 47 9.19 -9.16 0.82
CA ILE A 47 9.67 -7.84 1.23
C ILE A 47 11.07 -7.58 0.66
N ASN A 48 11.97 -8.55 0.80
CA ASN A 48 13.35 -8.41 0.34
C ASN A 48 13.46 -8.46 -1.18
N HIS A 49 12.81 -9.42 -1.84
CA HIS A 49 12.85 -9.58 -3.29
C HIS A 49 12.20 -8.40 -4.03
N SER A 50 11.15 -7.81 -3.47
CA SER A 50 10.54 -6.60 -4.03
C SER A 50 11.37 -5.34 -3.80
N GLU A 51 12.38 -5.38 -2.93
CA GLU A 51 13.14 -4.21 -2.49
C GLU A 51 12.23 -3.12 -1.89
N SER A 52 11.23 -3.54 -1.11
CA SER A 52 10.30 -2.61 -0.47
C SER A 52 11.02 -1.73 0.55
N ARG A 53 10.75 -0.43 0.53
CA ARG A 53 11.35 0.58 1.43
C ARG A 53 10.49 0.88 2.64
N LEU A 54 9.18 0.81 2.50
CA LEU A 54 8.23 0.91 3.62
C LEU A 54 7.41 -0.36 3.72
N LEU A 55 6.96 -0.64 4.93
CA LEU A 55 6.04 -1.73 5.22
C LEU A 55 4.84 -1.18 6.01
N PHE A 56 3.64 -1.45 5.53
CA PHE A 56 2.40 -1.27 6.29
C PHE A 56 1.84 -2.63 6.64
N LEU A 57 1.58 -2.87 7.93
CA LEU A 57 1.13 -4.19 8.39
C LEU A 57 0.03 -4.12 9.44
N GLY A 58 -0.77 -5.20 9.55
CA GLY A 58 -1.58 -5.45 10.72
C GLY A 58 -0.69 -5.82 11.91
N ASP A 59 -1.04 -5.35 13.10
CA ASP A 59 -0.16 -5.39 14.27
C ASP A 59 0.33 -6.80 14.63
N ASN A 60 -0.51 -7.81 14.42
CA ASN A 60 -0.17 -9.21 14.66
C ASN A 60 0.92 -9.80 13.72
N PHE A 61 1.30 -9.09 12.67
CA PHE A 61 2.37 -9.56 11.78
C PHE A 61 3.76 -9.08 12.22
N TRP A 62 3.85 -8.06 13.06
CA TRP A 62 5.13 -7.55 13.53
C TRP A 62 5.87 -8.55 14.42
N ASP A 63 5.14 -9.31 15.21
CA ASP A 63 5.71 -10.29 16.16
C ASP A 63 6.44 -11.47 15.46
N VAL A 64 6.20 -11.66 14.16
CA VAL A 64 6.78 -12.75 13.37
C VAL A 64 7.83 -12.29 12.36
N ILE A 65 8.13 -10.99 12.32
CA ILE A 65 9.14 -10.39 11.44
C ILE A 65 10.29 -9.88 12.29
N GLU A 66 11.49 -10.41 12.06
CA GLU A 66 12.72 -9.95 12.70
C GLU A 66 13.33 -8.79 11.91
N GLU A 67 13.69 -7.71 12.59
CA GLU A 67 14.19 -6.46 11.99
C GLU A 67 15.44 -6.65 11.13
N ASP A 68 16.32 -7.56 11.52
CA ASP A 68 17.55 -7.88 10.81
C ASP A 68 17.33 -8.61 9.48
N GLN A 69 16.15 -9.21 9.30
CA GLN A 69 15.75 -9.92 8.07
C GLN A 69 15.18 -9.00 6.99
N ILE A 70 14.81 -7.77 7.32
CA ILE A 70 14.20 -6.78 6.39
C ILE A 70 15.09 -5.55 6.23
N LYS A 71 16.34 -5.76 5.83
CA LYS A 71 17.43 -4.75 5.85
C LYS A 71 17.17 -3.46 5.07
N GLN A 72 16.36 -3.49 4.03
CA GLN A 72 16.03 -2.32 3.22
C GLN A 72 14.81 -1.53 3.68
N ILE A 73 14.03 -2.07 4.61
CA ILE A 73 12.88 -1.34 5.17
C ILE A 73 13.40 -0.16 6.01
N GLU A 74 12.93 1.02 5.67
CA GLU A 74 13.26 2.27 6.38
C GLU A 74 12.30 2.53 7.53
N ALA A 75 11.02 2.16 7.37
CA ALA A 75 10.02 2.30 8.41
C ALA A 75 8.88 1.29 8.25
N VAL A 76 8.25 0.95 9.37
CA VAL A 76 7.08 0.09 9.47
C VAL A 76 5.95 0.85 10.14
N PHE A 77 4.76 0.77 9.57
CA PHE A 77 3.56 1.45 10.06
C PHE A 77 2.44 0.45 10.35
N SER A 78 1.75 0.68 11.47
CA SER A 78 0.53 -0.06 11.80
C SER A 78 -0.64 0.30 10.89
N LEU A 79 -1.40 -0.70 10.44
CA LEU A 79 -2.69 -0.49 9.79
C LEU A 79 -3.83 -0.19 10.78
N THR A 80 -3.55 -0.19 12.09
CA THR A 80 -4.55 0.13 13.10
C THR A 80 -4.80 1.63 13.20
N ASP A 81 -3.75 2.45 13.08
CA ASP A 81 -3.85 3.91 13.23
C ASP A 81 -2.76 4.70 12.48
N PHE A 82 -1.92 4.00 11.70
CA PHE A 82 -0.76 4.54 10.99
C PHE A 82 0.39 5.01 11.89
N HIS A 83 0.44 4.62 13.18
CA HIS A 83 1.63 4.91 13.96
C HIS A 83 2.85 4.16 13.43
N ALA A 84 4.04 4.74 13.58
CA ALA A 84 5.29 4.07 13.25
C ALA A 84 5.62 3.05 14.35
N ILE A 85 5.72 1.77 13.95
CA ILE A 85 6.15 0.66 14.81
C ILE A 85 7.68 0.60 14.85
N TYR A 86 8.31 0.86 13.70
CA TYR A 86 9.77 0.78 13.54
C TYR A 86 10.26 1.89 12.60
N GLU A 87 11.44 2.42 12.89
CA GLU A 87 12.18 3.36 12.06
C GLU A 87 13.67 3.05 12.16
N ARG A 88 14.32 2.81 11.04
CA ARG A 88 15.73 2.37 11.01
C ARG A 88 16.69 3.36 11.64
N ASP A 89 16.54 4.65 11.35
CA ASP A 89 17.45 5.71 11.82
C ASP A 89 16.90 6.51 13.01
N GLY A 90 15.73 6.17 13.50
CA GLY A 90 15.17 6.54 14.81
C GLY A 90 14.94 8.02 15.11
N LYS A 91 14.80 8.93 14.12
CA LYS A 91 14.87 10.37 14.45
C LYS A 91 13.82 11.29 13.86
N SER A 92 13.14 10.94 12.79
CA SER A 92 12.28 11.92 12.08
C SER A 92 10.79 11.62 12.14
N LEU A 93 10.42 10.35 12.10
CA LEU A 93 9.00 9.94 12.02
C LEU A 93 8.26 10.16 13.33
N THR A 94 8.84 9.82 14.46
CA THR A 94 8.24 10.06 15.78
C THR A 94 7.97 11.55 16.00
N LYS A 95 8.91 12.42 15.60
CA LYS A 95 8.70 13.87 15.66
C LYS A 95 7.64 14.31 14.66
N PHE A 96 7.68 13.80 13.42
CA PHE A 96 6.70 14.12 12.40
C PHE A 96 5.28 13.71 12.83
N GLN A 97 5.11 12.51 13.38
CA GLN A 97 3.81 12.04 13.88
C GLN A 97 3.29 12.86 15.05
N ARG A 98 4.15 13.21 16.00
CA ARG A 98 3.77 14.11 17.10
C ARG A 98 3.30 15.47 16.61
N ASP A 99 3.94 15.99 15.57
CA ASP A 99 3.66 17.33 15.05
C ASP A 99 2.64 17.31 13.88
N ILE A 100 2.05 16.14 13.53
CA ILE A 100 1.23 15.95 12.32
C ILE A 100 0.06 16.92 12.24
N VAL A 101 -0.64 17.17 13.35
CA VAL A 101 -1.78 18.11 13.40
C VAL A 101 -1.33 19.54 13.16
N LYS A 102 -0.20 19.94 13.75
CA LYS A 102 0.41 21.25 13.54
C LYS A 102 0.85 21.41 12.08
N ASN A 103 1.53 20.40 11.53
CA ASN A 103 1.98 20.41 10.15
C ASN A 103 0.82 20.48 9.17
N TYR A 104 -0.26 19.73 9.44
CA TYR A 104 -1.49 19.77 8.64
C TYR A 104 -2.12 21.18 8.64
N ARG A 105 -2.30 21.78 9.83
CA ARG A 105 -2.87 23.15 9.96
C ARG A 105 -1.99 24.21 9.29
N THR A 106 -0.68 24.07 9.35
CA THR A 106 0.26 24.98 8.68
C THR A 106 0.16 24.85 7.16
N LYS A 107 0.06 23.63 6.65
CA LYS A 107 -0.03 23.35 5.22
C LYS A 107 -1.40 23.74 4.63
N TYR A 108 -2.46 23.55 5.41
CA TYR A 108 -3.84 23.80 4.99
C TYR A 108 -4.57 24.75 5.97
N PRO A 109 -4.20 26.02 6.04
CA PRO A 109 -4.73 26.97 7.03
C PRO A 109 -6.23 27.24 6.86
N ARG A 110 -6.78 27.03 5.66
CA ARG A 110 -8.22 27.15 5.35
C ARG A 110 -8.95 25.78 5.33
N GLY A 111 -8.31 24.72 5.84
CA GLY A 111 -8.76 23.35 5.69
C GLY A 111 -8.34 22.73 4.35
N PHE A 112 -8.42 21.41 4.28
CA PHE A 112 -8.12 20.64 3.07
C PHE A 112 -9.32 20.61 2.14
N SER A 113 -9.12 20.81 0.86
CA SER A 113 -10.14 20.77 -0.18
C SER A 113 -9.72 19.86 -1.35
N VAL A 114 -10.66 19.57 -2.23
CA VAL A 114 -10.39 18.81 -3.46
C VAL A 114 -9.32 19.49 -4.34
N ASN A 115 -9.24 20.84 -4.30
CA ASN A 115 -8.27 21.59 -5.09
C ASN A 115 -6.84 21.45 -4.58
N ASP A 116 -6.66 20.94 -3.37
CA ASP A 116 -5.33 20.68 -2.78
C ASP A 116 -4.76 19.33 -3.23
N ILE A 117 -5.59 18.47 -3.86
CA ILE A 117 -5.16 17.17 -4.39
C ILE A 117 -4.41 17.42 -5.70
N LYS A 118 -3.13 17.06 -5.70
CA LYS A 118 -2.29 17.08 -6.91
C LYS A 118 -1.75 15.68 -7.13
N TYR A 119 -2.21 15.05 -8.18
CA TYR A 119 -1.65 13.78 -8.62
C TYR A 119 -0.44 14.04 -9.53
N PRO A 120 0.67 13.30 -9.34
CA PRO A 120 1.76 13.34 -10.31
C PRO A 120 1.32 12.73 -11.64
N GLU A 121 1.98 13.12 -12.71
CA GLU A 121 1.85 12.38 -13.96
C GLU A 121 2.54 11.02 -13.84
N ILE A 122 1.80 9.95 -14.14
CA ILE A 122 2.28 8.58 -14.07
C ILE A 122 2.11 7.98 -15.46
N PRO A 123 3.21 7.58 -16.15
CA PRO A 123 3.13 6.94 -17.45
C PRO A 123 2.28 5.66 -17.43
N ASN A 124 1.56 5.39 -18.50
CA ASN A 124 0.68 4.22 -18.60
C ASN A 124 1.42 2.87 -18.52
N ASP A 125 2.69 2.85 -18.90
CA ASP A 125 3.58 1.69 -18.87
C ASP A 125 4.35 1.56 -17.55
N GLN A 126 4.21 2.54 -16.64
CA GLN A 126 4.84 2.45 -15.32
C GLN A 126 4.23 1.31 -14.51
N VAL A 127 5.09 0.47 -13.95
CA VAL A 127 4.69 -0.55 -12.96
C VAL A 127 4.24 0.16 -11.69
N VAL A 128 3.05 -0.19 -11.19
CA VAL A 128 2.46 0.38 -9.97
C VAL A 128 2.02 -0.70 -8.97
N LEU A 129 2.08 -1.96 -9.38
CA LEU A 129 1.69 -3.09 -8.54
C LEU A 129 2.62 -4.28 -8.81
N LEU A 130 3.15 -4.88 -7.75
CA LEU A 130 3.81 -6.18 -7.75
C LEU A 130 2.95 -7.17 -6.99
N ASN A 131 2.31 -8.10 -7.70
CA ASN A 131 1.49 -9.13 -7.07
C ASN A 131 2.23 -10.46 -7.02
N TYR A 132 2.41 -11.02 -5.82
CA TYR A 132 3.09 -12.27 -5.63
C TYR A 132 2.10 -13.43 -5.58
N THR A 133 2.42 -14.50 -6.28
CA THR A 133 1.65 -15.74 -6.27
C THR A 133 2.46 -16.86 -5.64
N SER A 134 1.80 -17.79 -4.97
CA SER A 134 2.42 -19.02 -4.48
C SER A 134 2.92 -19.84 -5.69
N GLY A 135 4.23 -19.86 -5.89
CA GLY A 135 4.83 -20.62 -6.98
C GLY A 135 4.75 -22.13 -6.70
N THR A 136 4.36 -22.92 -7.70
CA THR A 136 4.41 -24.40 -7.64
C THR A 136 5.84 -24.94 -7.57
N THR A 137 6.86 -24.08 -7.75
CA THR A 137 8.30 -24.42 -7.82
C THR A 137 9.11 -23.95 -6.61
N GLY A 138 8.47 -23.59 -5.49
CA GLY A 138 9.14 -23.32 -4.21
C GLY A 138 9.29 -21.86 -3.82
N TYR A 139 9.39 -20.90 -4.75
CA TYR A 139 9.47 -19.48 -4.42
C TYR A 139 8.32 -18.68 -5.03
N SER A 140 7.80 -17.71 -4.27
CA SER A 140 6.77 -16.80 -4.75
C SER A 140 7.28 -15.96 -5.92
N LYS A 141 6.51 -15.89 -7.00
CA LYS A 141 6.84 -15.10 -8.20
C LYS A 141 6.08 -13.80 -8.21
N GLY A 142 6.79 -12.68 -8.45
CA GLY A 142 6.19 -11.36 -8.58
C GLY A 142 5.71 -11.10 -10.01
N VAL A 143 4.44 -10.76 -10.16
CA VAL A 143 3.84 -10.31 -11.42
C VAL A 143 3.78 -8.79 -11.39
N MET A 144 4.41 -8.14 -12.38
CA MET A 144 4.41 -6.70 -12.54
C MET A 144 3.15 -6.25 -13.29
N LEU A 145 2.40 -5.33 -12.71
CA LEU A 145 1.22 -4.73 -13.33
C LEU A 145 1.43 -3.23 -13.48
N THR A 146 1.17 -2.74 -14.70
CA THR A 146 1.30 -1.32 -15.05
C THR A 146 0.01 -0.56 -14.79
N VAL A 147 0.07 0.76 -14.86
CA VAL A 147 -1.12 1.63 -14.86
C VAL A 147 -2.12 1.16 -15.90
N ASN A 148 -1.65 0.86 -17.12
CA ASN A 148 -2.52 0.42 -18.22
C ASN A 148 -3.24 -0.91 -17.91
N ASN A 149 -2.56 -1.86 -17.25
CA ASN A 149 -3.21 -3.12 -16.85
C ASN A 149 -4.35 -2.87 -15.85
N LEU A 150 -4.14 -1.99 -14.86
CA LEU A 150 -5.16 -1.68 -13.85
C LEU A 150 -6.33 -0.89 -14.48
N THR A 151 -6.05 0.13 -15.26
CA THR A 151 -7.09 0.95 -15.89
C THR A 151 -7.92 0.17 -16.90
N SER A 152 -7.32 -0.75 -17.66
CA SER A 152 -8.05 -1.63 -18.56
C SER A 152 -9.05 -2.52 -17.83
N ASN A 153 -8.68 -3.05 -16.66
CA ASN A 153 -9.60 -3.82 -15.82
C ASN A 153 -10.76 -2.96 -15.28
N VAL A 154 -10.47 -1.73 -14.85
CA VAL A 154 -11.52 -0.80 -14.39
C VAL A 154 -12.47 -0.44 -15.51
N MET A 155 -11.95 -0.15 -16.71
CA MET A 155 -12.75 0.15 -17.90
C MET A 155 -13.63 -1.05 -18.29
N PHE A 156 -13.08 -2.25 -18.30
CA PHE A 156 -13.83 -3.47 -18.57
C PHE A 156 -14.95 -3.68 -17.54
N ALA A 157 -14.64 -3.54 -16.24
CA ALA A 157 -15.65 -3.66 -15.19
C ALA A 157 -16.77 -2.60 -15.35
N ALA A 158 -16.41 -1.34 -15.61
CA ALA A 158 -17.38 -0.26 -15.80
C ALA A 158 -18.31 -0.50 -17.00
N THR A 159 -17.80 -1.04 -18.10
CA THR A 159 -18.59 -1.34 -19.28
C THR A 159 -19.44 -2.59 -19.14
N THR A 160 -18.90 -3.65 -18.50
CA THR A 160 -19.58 -4.95 -18.37
C THR A 160 -20.64 -4.93 -17.28
N ILE A 161 -20.36 -4.26 -16.16
CA ILE A 161 -21.27 -4.20 -15.01
C ILE A 161 -22.27 -3.05 -15.14
N ASN A 162 -22.09 -2.19 -16.15
CA ASN A 162 -22.93 -1.01 -16.39
C ASN A 162 -23.18 -0.17 -15.11
N THR A 163 -22.06 0.10 -14.39
CA THR A 163 -22.09 0.85 -13.13
C THR A 163 -22.50 2.29 -13.38
N GLN A 164 -23.72 2.65 -13.02
CA GLN A 164 -24.15 4.05 -12.98
C GLN A 164 -23.87 4.64 -11.60
N THR A 165 -23.53 5.92 -11.56
CA THR A 165 -23.29 6.65 -10.32
C THR A 165 -24.49 6.53 -9.38
N GLY A 166 -24.28 6.06 -8.16
CA GLY A 166 -25.33 5.90 -7.15
C GLY A 166 -25.95 4.50 -7.06
N GLN A 167 -25.64 3.57 -7.95
CA GLN A 167 -26.09 2.18 -7.80
C GLN A 167 -25.22 1.40 -6.81
N ARG A 168 -25.87 0.71 -5.85
CA ARG A 168 -25.20 -0.20 -4.92
C ARG A 168 -25.24 -1.61 -5.50
N TYR A 169 -24.07 -2.12 -5.91
CA TYR A 169 -23.93 -3.48 -6.47
C TYR A 169 -23.82 -4.59 -5.42
N PHE A 170 -23.57 -4.24 -4.17
CA PHE A 170 -23.59 -5.20 -3.08
C PHE A 170 -24.96 -5.17 -2.39
N GLN A 171 -25.90 -5.98 -2.85
CA GLN A 171 -27.01 -6.39 -1.99
C GLN A 171 -26.40 -7.15 -0.81
N LYS A 172 -26.79 -6.78 0.42
CA LYS A 172 -26.58 -7.64 1.58
C LYS A 172 -27.11 -9.02 1.22
N GLY A 173 -26.22 -9.98 1.00
CA GLY A 173 -26.58 -11.37 0.98
C GLY A 173 -27.26 -11.66 2.29
N GLY A 174 -28.56 -11.89 2.25
CA GLY A 174 -29.30 -12.35 3.39
C GLY A 174 -28.83 -13.76 3.74
N ARG A 175 -28.48 -13.93 5.03
CA ARG A 175 -28.25 -15.15 5.81
C ARG A 175 -27.00 -15.94 5.50
#